data_f18451f9e899a09ab9b98aa74002b1f1
#
_entry.id   f18451f9e899a09ab9b98aa74002b1f1
#
_cell.length_a   1.000
_cell.length_b   1.000
_cell.length_c   1.000
_cell.angle_alpha   90.00
_cell.angle_beta   90.00
_cell.angle_gamma   90.00
#
_symmetry.space_group_name_H-M   'P 1'
#
loop_
_entity.id
_entity.type
_entity.pdbx_description
1 polymer ?
#
loop_
_entity_poly.entity_id
_entity_poly.type
_entity_poly.pdbx_seq_one_letter_code
_entity_poly.pdbx_strand_id
1 'polypeptide(L)'
;MRTLVLMPTYNEVSVLESSIEQVLAQRLDLEVLIIDDNSPDGTGGLAEELSLKHPQVSVLHRDRKQGLGKAYIAGFSWAIEQGFDFVVQMDADGSHRPSDLEKLKSQAHSNRLVIGSRWTPGGRVENWPWFRQVISKAGNFYARKMLGSPVKDMTAGFRCYPTEVLKSFPLDKVQAQGYGFQVEMTLLCQDFGVE
;
A
#
# COMPACT_ATOMS: atom_id res chain seq x y z
N MET A 1 -14.92 -9.61 -7.99
CA MET A 1 -14.07 -8.39 -7.96
C MET A 1 -12.68 -8.83 -7.49
N ARG A 2 -11.71 -8.82 -8.43
CA ARG A 2 -10.33 -9.26 -8.16
C ARG A 2 -9.58 -8.16 -7.41
N THR A 3 -8.99 -8.51 -6.28
CA THR A 3 -8.25 -7.57 -5.42
C THR A 3 -6.80 -8.02 -5.31
N LEU A 4 -5.86 -7.11 -5.54
CA LEU A 4 -4.43 -7.33 -5.43
C LEU A 4 -3.86 -6.58 -4.21
N VAL A 5 -3.13 -7.28 -3.36
CA VAL A 5 -2.31 -6.66 -2.30
C VAL A 5 -0.92 -6.44 -2.86
N LEU A 6 -0.44 -5.20 -2.89
CA LEU A 6 0.93 -4.85 -3.26
C LEU A 6 1.80 -4.81 -2.00
N MET A 7 2.88 -5.55 -2.03
CA MET A 7 3.81 -5.67 -0.92
C MET A 7 5.24 -5.37 -1.39
N PRO A 8 5.64 -4.09 -1.43
CA PRO A 8 7.02 -3.71 -1.73
C PRO A 8 7.98 -4.24 -0.68
N THR A 9 9.13 -4.75 -1.12
CA THR A 9 10.16 -5.33 -0.25
C THR A 9 11.55 -4.81 -0.60
N TYR A 10 12.35 -4.57 0.44
CA TYR A 10 13.79 -4.35 0.33
C TYR A 10 14.48 -4.73 1.64
N ASN A 11 15.22 -5.85 1.65
CA ASN A 11 15.85 -6.44 2.83
C ASN A 11 14.82 -6.86 3.91
N GLU A 12 13.82 -7.62 3.48
CA GLU A 12 12.70 -8.08 4.33
C GLU A 12 12.68 -9.61 4.48
N VAL A 13 13.80 -10.32 4.20
CA VAL A 13 13.88 -11.80 4.23
C VAL A 13 13.38 -12.40 5.55
N SER A 14 13.63 -11.71 6.68
CA SER A 14 13.28 -12.22 8.01
C SER A 14 11.78 -12.15 8.34
N VAL A 15 11.01 -11.34 7.62
CA VAL A 15 9.58 -11.08 7.92
C VAL A 15 8.65 -11.43 6.77
N LEU A 16 9.15 -11.56 5.54
CA LEU A 16 8.35 -11.72 4.34
C LEU A 16 7.44 -12.95 4.39
N GLU A 17 7.96 -14.14 4.71
CA GLU A 17 7.17 -15.37 4.77
C GLU A 17 6.01 -15.24 5.76
N SER A 18 6.30 -14.78 6.98
CA SER A 18 5.27 -14.57 8.00
C SER A 18 4.21 -13.56 7.55
N SER A 19 4.61 -12.48 6.87
CA SER A 19 3.68 -11.46 6.38
C SER A 19 2.76 -12.01 5.30
N ILE A 20 3.28 -12.79 4.35
CA ILE A 20 2.49 -13.46 3.31
C ILE A 20 1.52 -14.47 3.94
N GLU A 21 1.99 -15.34 4.83
CA GLU A 21 1.16 -16.33 5.50
C GLU A 21 0.01 -15.69 6.29
N GLN A 22 0.26 -14.58 6.99
CA GLN A 22 -0.76 -13.84 7.71
C GLN A 22 -1.82 -13.22 6.78
N VAL A 23 -1.43 -12.73 5.59
CA VAL A 23 -2.37 -12.23 4.58
C VAL A 23 -3.21 -13.37 4.02
N LEU A 24 -2.61 -14.48 3.63
CA LEU A 24 -3.30 -15.65 3.08
C LEU A 24 -4.21 -16.31 4.11
N ALA A 25 -3.84 -16.31 5.40
CA ALA A 25 -4.65 -16.84 6.50
C ALA A 25 -5.99 -16.10 6.68
N GLN A 26 -6.15 -14.88 6.15
CA GLN A 26 -7.44 -14.17 6.18
C GLN A 26 -8.50 -14.84 5.30
N ARG A 27 -8.11 -15.79 4.42
CA ARG A 27 -9.00 -16.53 3.51
C ARG A 27 -9.92 -15.63 2.68
N LEU A 28 -9.47 -14.43 2.40
CA LEU A 28 -10.13 -13.50 1.50
C LEU A 28 -9.82 -13.88 0.06
N ASP A 29 -10.77 -13.63 -0.84
CA ASP A 29 -10.53 -13.72 -2.29
C ASP A 29 -9.67 -12.53 -2.72
N LEU A 30 -8.35 -12.71 -2.63
CA LEU A 30 -7.32 -11.72 -3.01
C LEU A 30 -6.02 -12.41 -3.45
N GLU A 31 -5.25 -11.69 -4.24
CA GLU A 31 -3.93 -12.09 -4.71
C GLU A 31 -2.88 -11.13 -4.11
N VAL A 32 -1.63 -11.55 -4.05
CA VAL A 32 -0.52 -10.76 -3.52
C VAL A 32 0.54 -10.60 -4.59
N LEU A 33 1.02 -9.38 -4.80
CA LEU A 33 2.20 -9.07 -5.60
C LEU A 33 3.33 -8.61 -4.68
N ILE A 34 4.36 -9.43 -4.55
CA ILE A 34 5.63 -9.04 -3.91
C ILE A 34 6.41 -8.23 -4.93
N ILE A 35 6.88 -7.03 -4.55
CA ILE A 35 7.64 -6.15 -5.43
C ILE A 35 9.04 -6.00 -4.84
N ASP A 36 9.99 -6.78 -5.33
CA ASP A 36 11.35 -6.78 -4.80
C ASP A 36 12.25 -5.78 -5.52
N ASP A 37 12.83 -4.86 -4.75
CA ASP A 37 13.72 -3.80 -5.24
C ASP A 37 15.19 -4.27 -5.33
N ASN A 38 15.42 -5.50 -5.84
CA ASN A 38 16.74 -6.14 -5.95
C ASN A 38 17.44 -6.24 -4.58
N SER A 39 16.76 -6.89 -3.64
CA SER A 39 17.25 -7.07 -2.28
C SER A 39 18.50 -7.95 -2.23
N PRO A 40 19.62 -7.51 -1.59
CA PRO A 40 20.85 -8.28 -1.49
C PRO A 40 20.83 -9.36 -0.40
N ASP A 41 19.80 -9.37 0.48
CA ASP A 41 19.70 -10.27 1.64
C ASP A 41 19.03 -11.63 1.35
N GLY A 42 18.60 -11.86 0.08
CA GLY A 42 17.89 -13.06 -0.32
C GLY A 42 16.36 -12.94 -0.34
N THR A 43 15.81 -11.76 -0.04
CA THR A 43 14.34 -11.51 -0.08
C THR A 43 13.73 -11.91 -1.42
N GLY A 44 14.38 -11.56 -2.55
CA GLY A 44 13.88 -11.90 -3.89
C GLY A 44 13.80 -13.40 -4.13
N GLY A 45 14.82 -14.18 -3.68
CA GLY A 45 14.80 -15.64 -3.76
C GLY A 45 13.67 -16.26 -2.93
N LEU A 46 13.47 -15.78 -1.69
CA LEU A 46 12.36 -16.19 -0.84
C LEU A 46 10.99 -15.84 -1.48
N ALA A 47 10.88 -14.68 -2.12
CA ALA A 47 9.66 -14.29 -2.82
C ALA A 47 9.29 -15.28 -3.95
N GLU A 48 10.29 -15.75 -4.73
CA GLU A 48 10.08 -16.78 -5.76
C GLU A 48 9.65 -18.12 -5.14
N GLU A 49 10.25 -18.54 -4.05
CA GLU A 49 9.84 -19.78 -3.34
C GLU A 49 8.38 -19.68 -2.87
N LEU A 50 7.98 -18.53 -2.32
CA LEU A 50 6.60 -18.30 -1.88
C LEU A 50 5.62 -18.28 -3.06
N SER A 51 6.00 -17.75 -4.22
CA SER A 51 5.16 -17.76 -5.41
C SER A 51 4.93 -19.18 -5.96
N LEU A 52 5.93 -20.04 -5.88
CA LEU A 52 5.81 -21.46 -6.25
C LEU A 52 4.92 -22.24 -5.27
N LYS A 53 4.98 -21.89 -3.99
CA LYS A 53 4.20 -22.54 -2.90
C LYS A 53 2.73 -22.10 -2.90
N HIS A 54 2.45 -20.86 -3.29
CA HIS A 54 1.13 -20.24 -3.19
C HIS A 54 0.69 -19.64 -4.55
N PRO A 55 -0.28 -20.26 -5.25
CA PRO A 55 -0.73 -19.78 -6.57
C PRO A 55 -1.30 -18.35 -6.58
N GLN A 56 -1.68 -17.81 -5.40
CA GLN A 56 -2.16 -16.44 -5.25
C GLN A 56 -1.04 -15.41 -5.13
N VAL A 57 0.22 -15.84 -5.07
CA VAL A 57 1.38 -14.96 -4.87
C VAL A 57 2.14 -14.84 -6.20
N SER A 58 2.37 -13.62 -6.61
CA SER A 58 3.21 -13.27 -7.77
C SER A 58 4.38 -12.41 -7.33
N VAL A 59 5.44 -12.38 -8.12
CA VAL A 59 6.64 -11.58 -7.85
C VAL A 59 6.92 -10.64 -9.02
N LEU A 60 7.27 -9.40 -8.70
CA LEU A 60 7.78 -8.40 -9.62
C LEU A 60 9.17 -7.98 -9.17
N HIS A 61 10.21 -8.42 -9.87
CA HIS A 61 11.56 -7.95 -9.63
C HIS A 61 11.83 -6.63 -10.31
N ARG A 62 12.43 -5.70 -9.57
CA ARG A 62 12.91 -4.42 -10.10
C ARG A 62 14.43 -4.40 -10.06
N ASP A 63 15.05 -3.73 -11.04
CA ASP A 63 16.53 -3.75 -11.21
C ASP A 63 17.28 -3.14 -10.02
N ARG A 64 16.67 -2.20 -9.30
CA ARG A 64 17.28 -1.46 -8.18
C ARG A 64 16.25 -0.78 -7.31
N LYS A 65 16.64 -0.48 -6.07
CA LYS A 65 15.88 0.37 -5.13
C LYS A 65 15.76 1.80 -5.64
N GLN A 66 14.54 2.26 -5.84
CA GLN A 66 14.23 3.63 -6.28
C GLN A 66 13.25 4.33 -5.32
N GLY A 67 12.99 3.73 -4.19
CA GLY A 67 12.05 4.21 -3.16
C GLY A 67 10.65 3.62 -3.28
N LEU A 68 9.95 3.65 -2.15
CA LEU A 68 8.67 3.00 -1.93
C LEU A 68 7.59 3.44 -2.96
N GLY A 69 7.52 4.74 -3.26
CA GLY A 69 6.55 5.27 -4.23
C GLY A 69 6.72 4.67 -5.62
N LYS A 70 7.96 4.53 -6.10
CA LYS A 70 8.24 3.93 -7.41
C LYS A 70 7.94 2.43 -7.44
N ALA A 71 8.10 1.72 -6.32
CA ALA A 71 7.68 0.33 -6.20
C ALA A 71 6.15 0.20 -6.30
N TYR A 72 5.40 1.04 -5.57
CA TYR A 72 3.94 1.05 -5.68
C TYR A 72 3.45 1.42 -7.08
N ILE A 73 4.07 2.40 -7.75
CA ILE A 73 3.71 2.75 -9.14
C ILE A 73 3.91 1.57 -10.08
N ALA A 74 5.01 0.83 -9.96
CA ALA A 74 5.24 -0.38 -10.74
C ALA A 74 4.15 -1.44 -10.48
N GLY A 75 3.78 -1.64 -9.20
CA GLY A 75 2.69 -2.52 -8.82
C GLY A 75 1.32 -2.06 -9.34
N PHE A 76 1.03 -0.76 -9.35
CA PHE A 76 -0.20 -0.22 -9.94
C PHE A 76 -0.28 -0.50 -11.44
N SER A 77 0.81 -0.26 -12.18
CA SER A 77 0.89 -0.56 -13.60
C SER A 77 0.66 -2.04 -13.87
N TRP A 78 1.31 -2.91 -13.11
CA TRP A 78 1.13 -4.35 -13.20
C TRP A 78 -0.33 -4.77 -12.92
N ALA A 79 -0.95 -4.22 -11.87
CA ALA A 79 -2.35 -4.51 -11.53
C ALA A 79 -3.34 -4.08 -12.63
N ILE A 80 -3.08 -2.93 -13.25
CA ILE A 80 -3.86 -2.42 -14.39
C ILE A 80 -3.75 -3.38 -15.58
N GLU A 81 -2.55 -3.81 -15.92
CA GLU A 81 -2.28 -4.73 -17.05
C GLU A 81 -2.91 -6.11 -16.82
N GLN A 82 -2.92 -6.61 -15.58
CA GLN A 82 -3.50 -7.90 -15.22
C GLN A 82 -5.02 -7.84 -14.99
N GLY A 83 -5.65 -6.67 -15.08
CA GLY A 83 -7.10 -6.49 -15.01
C GLY A 83 -7.68 -6.69 -13.60
N PHE A 84 -6.98 -6.27 -12.57
CA PHE A 84 -7.52 -6.22 -11.21
C PHE A 84 -8.52 -5.07 -11.06
N ASP A 85 -9.54 -5.27 -10.22
CA ASP A 85 -10.56 -4.25 -9.92
C ASP A 85 -10.06 -3.30 -8.82
N PHE A 86 -9.35 -3.83 -7.83
CA PHE A 86 -8.84 -3.08 -6.69
C PHE A 86 -7.40 -3.43 -6.36
N VAL A 87 -6.70 -2.44 -5.84
CA VAL A 87 -5.32 -2.58 -5.37
C VAL A 87 -5.22 -2.10 -3.92
N VAL A 88 -4.64 -2.93 -3.06
CA VAL A 88 -4.34 -2.58 -1.68
C VAL A 88 -2.84 -2.38 -1.50
N GLN A 89 -2.42 -1.23 -0.97
CA GLN A 89 -1.06 -1.00 -0.51
C GLN A 89 -0.90 -1.57 0.89
N MET A 90 0.13 -2.39 1.09
CA MET A 90 0.46 -2.99 2.40
C MET A 90 1.96 -3.21 2.50
N ASP A 91 2.60 -2.71 3.55
CA ASP A 91 4.03 -2.92 3.78
C ASP A 91 4.30 -4.32 4.37
N ALA A 92 5.47 -4.89 4.07
CA ALA A 92 5.87 -6.23 4.53
C ALA A 92 6.34 -6.28 5.99
N ASP A 93 6.61 -5.12 6.60
CA ASP A 93 7.26 -4.96 7.92
C ASP A 93 6.35 -5.24 9.13
N GLY A 94 5.11 -5.68 8.90
CA GLY A 94 4.12 -5.95 9.94
C GLY A 94 3.46 -4.70 10.55
N SER A 95 3.72 -3.50 9.99
CA SER A 95 3.08 -2.26 10.45
C SER A 95 1.59 -2.19 10.15
N HIS A 96 1.13 -2.99 9.19
CA HIS A 96 -0.26 -3.12 8.78
C HIS A 96 -0.83 -4.47 9.21
N ARG A 97 -2.03 -4.46 9.81
CA ARG A 97 -2.67 -5.71 10.29
C ARG A 97 -3.45 -6.36 9.16
N PRO A 98 -3.13 -7.61 8.78
CA PRO A 98 -3.88 -8.34 7.76
C PRO A 98 -5.37 -8.49 8.09
N SER A 99 -5.75 -8.57 9.37
CA SER A 99 -7.14 -8.63 9.81
C SER A 99 -8.00 -7.40 9.44
N ASP A 100 -7.37 -6.28 9.08
CA ASP A 100 -8.08 -5.09 8.63
C ASP A 100 -8.33 -5.08 7.10
N LEU A 101 -7.75 -6.04 6.34
CA LEU A 101 -7.96 -6.18 4.89
C LEU A 101 -9.43 -6.36 4.53
N GLU A 102 -10.17 -7.15 5.30
CA GLU A 102 -11.61 -7.36 5.07
C GLU A 102 -12.37 -6.04 5.16
N LYS A 103 -12.08 -5.22 6.17
CA LYS A 103 -12.71 -3.90 6.33
C LYS A 103 -12.37 -2.97 5.17
N LEU A 104 -11.11 -2.96 4.74
CA LEU A 104 -10.67 -2.15 3.62
C LEU A 104 -11.40 -2.57 2.34
N LYS A 105 -11.43 -3.88 2.03
CA LYS A 105 -12.10 -4.45 0.87
C LYS A 105 -13.61 -4.22 0.90
N SER A 106 -14.26 -4.35 2.06
CA SER A 106 -15.72 -4.15 2.20
C SER A 106 -16.17 -2.71 1.94
N GLN A 107 -15.29 -1.73 2.10
CA GLN A 107 -15.55 -0.31 1.81
C GLN A 107 -15.11 0.10 0.40
N ALA A 108 -14.46 -0.80 -0.34
CA ALA A 108 -13.98 -0.52 -1.69
C ALA A 108 -15.13 -0.27 -2.67
N HIS A 109 -15.02 0.80 -3.43
CA HIS A 109 -16.01 1.22 -4.43
C HIS A 109 -15.27 1.80 -5.65
N SER A 110 -15.91 1.77 -6.81
CA SER A 110 -15.31 2.17 -8.10
C SER A 110 -14.79 3.62 -8.15
N ASN A 111 -15.25 4.50 -7.28
CA ASN A 111 -14.81 5.90 -7.20
C ASN A 111 -14.41 6.31 -5.78
N ARG A 112 -13.83 5.40 -5.00
CA ARG A 112 -13.48 5.70 -3.60
C ARG A 112 -12.11 5.18 -3.24
N LEU A 113 -11.25 6.09 -2.71
CA LEU A 113 -10.05 5.73 -1.99
C LEU A 113 -10.40 5.36 -0.55
N VAL A 114 -10.09 4.14 -0.12
CA VAL A 114 -10.25 3.72 1.27
C VAL A 114 -8.89 3.75 1.97
N ILE A 115 -8.82 4.43 3.12
CA ILE A 115 -7.58 4.60 3.88
C ILE A 115 -7.73 3.96 5.27
N GLY A 116 -6.85 3.04 5.60
CA GLY A 116 -6.68 2.48 6.94
C GLY A 116 -6.02 3.52 7.86
N SER A 117 -6.84 4.41 8.42
CA SER A 117 -6.35 5.54 9.21
C SER A 117 -6.00 5.13 10.65
N ARG A 118 -4.86 5.62 11.13
CA ARG A 118 -4.41 5.49 12.52
C ARG A 118 -5.20 6.40 13.48
N TRP A 119 -5.87 7.43 12.97
CA TRP A 119 -6.46 8.53 13.73
C TRP A 119 -7.99 8.58 13.67
N THR A 120 -8.62 7.47 13.29
CA THR A 120 -10.07 7.28 13.34
C THR A 120 -10.46 6.33 14.48
N PRO A 121 -11.73 6.30 14.93
CA PRO A 121 -12.18 5.32 15.90
C PRO A 121 -11.84 3.89 15.46
N GLY A 122 -11.14 3.14 16.31
CA GLY A 122 -10.61 1.79 16.02
C GLY A 122 -9.22 1.78 15.40
N GLY A 123 -8.69 2.90 14.94
CA GLY A 123 -7.29 3.03 14.51
C GLY A 123 -6.34 2.91 15.72
N ARG A 124 -5.18 2.28 15.50
CA ARG A 124 -4.14 2.11 16.53
C ARG A 124 -2.77 2.34 15.91
N VAL A 125 -1.85 2.81 16.74
CA VAL A 125 -0.40 2.76 16.51
C VAL A 125 0.21 1.93 17.61
N GLU A 126 0.97 0.91 17.25
CA GLU A 126 1.65 0.04 18.21
C GLU A 126 3.12 0.44 18.30
N ASN A 127 3.67 0.40 19.52
CA ASN A 127 5.08 0.67 19.80
C ASN A 127 5.62 2.06 19.36
N TRP A 128 4.75 3.05 19.16
CA TRP A 128 5.20 4.40 18.86
C TRP A 128 5.39 5.22 20.12
N PRO A 129 6.55 5.86 20.32
CA PRO A 129 6.73 6.85 21.37
C PRO A 129 5.70 7.98 21.22
N TRP A 130 5.25 8.53 22.33
CA TRP A 130 4.22 9.58 22.34
C TRP A 130 4.57 10.79 21.46
N PHE A 131 5.84 11.21 21.45
CA PHE A 131 6.30 12.36 20.64
C PHE A 131 6.16 12.08 19.13
N ARG A 132 6.37 10.83 18.67
CA ARG A 132 6.16 10.45 17.26
C ARG A 132 4.69 10.54 16.89
N GLN A 133 3.78 10.20 17.81
CA GLN A 133 2.34 10.36 17.59
C GLN A 133 1.96 11.84 17.48
N VAL A 134 2.50 12.72 18.34
CA VAL A 134 2.28 14.17 18.28
C VAL A 134 2.79 14.75 16.96
N ILE A 135 4.02 14.43 16.56
CA ILE A 135 4.61 14.89 15.28
C ILE A 135 3.75 14.43 14.10
N SER A 136 3.32 13.17 14.10
CA SER A 136 2.47 12.64 13.02
C SER A 136 1.12 13.35 12.94
N LYS A 137 0.45 13.60 14.07
CA LYS A 137 -0.82 14.35 14.13
C LYS A 137 -0.64 15.80 13.70
N ALA A 138 0.40 16.47 14.18
CA ALA A 138 0.70 17.85 13.82
C ALA A 138 1.03 17.98 12.31
N GLY A 139 1.84 17.06 11.77
CA GLY A 139 2.15 17.01 10.34
C GLY A 139 0.92 16.77 9.48
N ASN A 140 0.05 15.85 9.85
CA ASN A 140 -1.23 15.61 9.16
C ASN A 140 -2.16 16.83 9.25
N PHE A 141 -2.24 17.48 10.40
CA PHE A 141 -3.04 18.71 10.56
C PHE A 141 -2.52 19.83 9.66
N TYR A 142 -1.21 20.05 9.65
CA TYR A 142 -0.55 21.05 8.81
C TYR A 142 -0.80 20.77 7.32
N ALA A 143 -0.52 19.55 6.87
CA ALA A 143 -0.72 19.15 5.48
C ALA A 143 -2.18 19.35 5.04
N ARG A 144 -3.14 18.91 5.84
CA ARG A 144 -4.57 19.09 5.57
C ARG A 144 -4.95 20.56 5.40
N LYS A 145 -4.48 21.41 6.32
CA LYS A 145 -4.81 22.86 6.29
C LYS A 145 -4.19 23.55 5.07
N MET A 146 -2.94 23.23 4.76
CA MET A 146 -2.22 23.82 3.63
C MET A 146 -2.76 23.36 2.27
N LEU A 147 -3.19 22.10 2.19
CA LEU A 147 -3.61 21.47 0.95
C LEU A 147 -5.15 21.41 0.79
N GLY A 148 -5.91 21.96 1.74
CA GLY A 148 -7.38 21.95 1.69
C GLY A 148 -8.01 20.55 1.73
N SER A 149 -7.28 19.53 2.25
CA SER A 149 -7.73 18.14 2.19
C SER A 149 -8.65 17.76 3.35
N PRO A 150 -9.77 17.04 3.12
CA PRO A 150 -10.61 16.48 4.18
C PRO A 150 -9.98 15.24 4.84
N VAL A 151 -8.98 14.60 4.21
CA VAL A 151 -8.38 13.34 4.66
C VAL A 151 -7.63 13.51 5.98
N LYS A 152 -8.01 12.74 7.01
CA LYS A 152 -7.45 12.87 8.36
C LYS A 152 -6.04 12.29 8.51
N ASP A 153 -5.68 11.29 7.74
CA ASP A 153 -4.38 10.61 7.77
C ASP A 153 -3.80 10.52 6.36
N MET A 154 -3.23 11.62 5.89
CA MET A 154 -2.66 11.73 4.54
C MET A 154 -1.37 10.90 4.36
N THR A 155 -0.75 10.48 5.45
CA THR A 155 0.52 9.73 5.45
C THR A 155 0.34 8.24 5.71
N ALA A 156 -0.91 7.76 5.89
CA ALA A 156 -1.16 6.32 6.04
C ALA A 156 -0.80 5.57 4.76
N GLY A 157 -0.09 4.46 4.89
CA GLY A 157 0.32 3.60 3.77
C GLY A 157 -0.70 2.51 3.43
N PHE A 158 -1.57 2.14 4.38
CA PHE A 158 -2.56 1.09 4.18
C PHE A 158 -3.79 1.64 3.46
N ARG A 159 -3.89 1.40 2.14
CA ARG A 159 -4.87 2.03 1.26
C ARG A 159 -5.43 1.06 0.23
N CYS A 160 -6.70 1.23 -0.12
CA CYS A 160 -7.32 0.51 -1.23
C CYS A 160 -7.77 1.50 -2.31
N TYR A 161 -7.28 1.28 -3.53
CA TYR A 161 -7.59 2.08 -4.71
C TYR A 161 -8.41 1.26 -5.70
N PRO A 162 -9.43 1.84 -6.32
CA PRO A 162 -10.00 1.28 -7.55
C PRO A 162 -8.96 1.38 -8.68
N THR A 163 -8.74 0.30 -9.41
CA THR A 163 -7.77 0.28 -10.51
C THR A 163 -8.18 1.23 -11.63
N GLU A 164 -9.48 1.40 -11.85
CA GLU A 164 -10.01 2.33 -12.85
C GLU A 164 -9.63 3.78 -12.57
N VAL A 165 -9.60 4.17 -11.29
CA VAL A 165 -9.11 5.48 -10.86
C VAL A 165 -7.61 5.62 -11.14
N LEU A 166 -6.82 4.60 -10.81
CA LEU A 166 -5.37 4.60 -11.05
C LEU A 166 -5.01 4.75 -12.53
N LYS A 167 -5.83 4.19 -13.45
CA LYS A 167 -5.64 4.36 -14.90
C LYS A 167 -5.74 5.81 -15.36
N SER A 168 -6.54 6.63 -14.67
CA SER A 168 -6.72 8.04 -15.01
C SER A 168 -5.60 8.94 -14.50
N PHE A 169 -4.77 8.44 -13.57
CA PHE A 169 -3.71 9.24 -12.95
C PHE A 169 -2.45 9.30 -13.82
N PRO A 170 -1.75 10.43 -13.85
CA PRO A 170 -0.45 10.56 -14.50
C PRO A 170 0.66 9.94 -13.61
N LEU A 171 0.62 8.61 -13.41
CA LEU A 171 1.49 7.88 -12.50
C LEU A 171 2.99 8.05 -12.82
N ASP A 172 3.31 8.28 -14.08
CA ASP A 172 4.68 8.58 -14.57
C ASP A 172 5.23 9.91 -14.02
N LYS A 173 4.35 10.87 -13.70
CA LYS A 173 4.69 12.20 -13.17
C LYS A 173 4.81 12.25 -11.65
N VAL A 174 4.37 11.20 -10.94
CA VAL A 174 4.49 11.13 -9.48
C VAL A 174 5.96 11.01 -9.08
N GLN A 175 6.46 12.00 -8.32
CA GLN A 175 7.87 12.11 -7.96
C GLN A 175 8.14 12.11 -6.47
N ALA A 176 7.14 12.38 -5.64
CA ALA A 176 7.33 12.43 -4.20
C ALA A 176 7.78 11.08 -3.63
N GLN A 177 8.63 11.15 -2.61
CA GLN A 177 9.21 9.98 -1.95
C GLN A 177 8.73 9.86 -0.50
N GLY A 178 8.84 8.66 0.06
CA GLY A 178 8.46 8.39 1.45
C GLY A 178 7.00 8.77 1.73
N TYR A 179 6.76 9.50 2.81
CA TYR A 179 5.42 9.97 3.16
C TYR A 179 4.82 10.96 2.17
N GLY A 180 5.66 11.69 1.43
CA GLY A 180 5.23 12.62 0.38
C GLY A 180 4.46 11.91 -0.74
N PHE A 181 4.84 10.69 -1.08
CA PHE A 181 4.12 9.86 -2.05
C PHE A 181 2.65 9.67 -1.67
N GLN A 182 2.36 9.36 -0.40
CA GLN A 182 0.99 9.16 0.05
C GLN A 182 0.17 10.47 0.03
N VAL A 183 0.83 11.60 0.29
CA VAL A 183 0.21 12.93 0.19
C VAL A 183 -0.10 13.27 -1.27
N GLU A 184 0.85 13.08 -2.19
CA GLU A 184 0.68 13.32 -3.63
C GLU A 184 -0.45 12.46 -4.20
N MET A 185 -0.50 11.16 -3.86
CA MET A 185 -1.59 10.26 -4.28
C MET A 185 -2.96 10.68 -3.72
N THR A 186 -3.00 11.25 -2.50
CA THR A 186 -4.23 11.79 -1.93
C THR A 186 -4.72 13.02 -2.71
N LEU A 187 -3.81 13.91 -3.09
CA LEU A 187 -4.15 15.09 -3.90
C LEU A 187 -4.63 14.69 -5.29
N LEU A 188 -3.97 13.73 -5.94
CA LEU A 188 -4.46 13.19 -7.21
C LEU A 188 -5.89 12.66 -7.09
N CYS A 189 -6.20 11.89 -6.03
CA CYS A 189 -7.58 11.46 -5.80
C CYS A 189 -8.56 12.64 -5.70
N GLN A 190 -8.19 13.71 -5.01
CA GLN A 190 -9.03 14.90 -4.88
C GLN A 190 -9.21 15.63 -6.22
N ASP A 191 -8.12 15.83 -6.96
CA ASP A 191 -8.12 16.53 -8.27
C ASP A 191 -8.95 15.79 -9.32
N PHE A 192 -9.02 14.45 -9.22
CA PHE A 192 -9.83 13.60 -10.10
C PHE A 192 -11.24 13.31 -9.54
N GLY A 193 -11.65 13.95 -8.44
CA GLY A 193 -13.00 13.82 -7.87
C GLY A 193 -13.28 12.46 -7.25
N VAL A 194 -12.25 11.78 -6.74
CA VAL A 194 -12.36 10.50 -6.03
C VAL A 194 -12.72 10.76 -4.57
N GLU A 195 -13.73 10.02 -4.05
CA GLU A 195 -14.19 10.10 -2.66
C GLU A 195 -13.15 9.57 -1.66
#